data_39795a9b07115f1e8a7bcfc34803932e
#
_entry.id   39795a9b07115f1e8a7bcfc34803932e
#
_cell.length_a   1.000
_cell.length_b   1.000
_cell.length_c   1.000
_cell.angle_alpha   90.00
_cell.angle_beta   90.00
_cell.angle_gamma   90.00
#
_symmetry.space_group_name_H-M   'P 1'
#
loop_
_entity.id
_entity.type
_entity.pdbx_description
1 polymer ?
#
loop_
_entity_poly.entity_id
_entity_poly.type
_entity_poly.pdbx_seq_one_letter_code
_entity_poly.pdbx_strand_id
1 'polypeptide(L)'
;MEKKTRNENVREDEISKMFVKFSDYLLKISCERETSLKRKDYEALLKIAVENLSFVHSGSVLTMNEDEEFCYIATYNHDYELLKNVRFRKQEMLMRRFKQTYVIKRRSLDLVKELSSKIDEDDNSLKQRVSSVDNIKAFVSMPIRVQRKVIGFFNLDSWEDEDIFEKKNFQPYAEMMSRLISISAERFELIKILKEQNEQLTRNTLTDTLTHLPNLRALGNYFDKYVELANRSLNNLYLLCIDITNFDKVVHTYDVEFGENLIRKLSKHLLSLIRKSDIVGRIESSSFGVITLSRGIPKPLITRINQGIVEFSEKLGLDLDVSIGVAEYGTDGKELDVLLKRARTYMHTIANDEKLAE
;
A
#
# COMPACT_ATOMS: atom_id res chain seq x y z
N MET A 1 7.54 43.19 36.03
CA MET A 1 8.42 42.19 35.40
C MET A 1 7.92 40.77 35.59
N GLU A 2 7.46 40.35 36.76
CA GLU A 2 7.00 38.95 37.03
C GLU A 2 5.79 38.46 36.23
N LYS A 3 4.84 39.30 35.82
CA LYS A 3 3.70 38.91 35.01
C LYS A 3 4.06 38.58 33.54
N LYS A 4 5.15 39.21 33.04
CA LYS A 4 5.63 38.97 31.66
C LYS A 4 6.35 37.61 31.53
N THR A 5 7.20 37.30 32.50
CA THR A 5 7.96 36.04 32.61
C THR A 5 7.07 34.83 32.86
N ARG A 6 5.98 34.99 33.64
CA ARG A 6 5.03 33.91 33.93
C ARG A 6 4.19 33.55 32.70
N ASN A 7 3.87 34.53 31.86
CA ASN A 7 3.15 34.30 30.58
C ASN A 7 4.04 33.70 29.49
N GLU A 8 5.35 33.96 29.50
CA GLU A 8 6.30 33.37 28.55
C GLU A 8 6.57 31.89 28.88
N ASN A 9 6.75 31.51 30.14
CA ASN A 9 6.94 30.11 30.55
C ASN A 9 5.70 29.22 30.31
N VAL A 10 4.48 29.74 30.44
CA VAL A 10 3.25 28.99 30.15
C VAL A 10 3.09 28.77 28.65
N ARG A 11 3.66 29.63 27.81
CA ARG A 11 3.54 29.61 26.33
C ARG A 11 4.54 28.67 25.66
N GLU A 12 5.78 28.57 26.19
CA GLU A 12 6.74 27.56 25.73
C GLU A 12 6.26 26.13 26.02
N ASP A 13 5.50 25.95 27.11
CA ASP A 13 4.92 24.67 27.49
C ASP A 13 3.85 24.20 26.48
N GLU A 14 3.02 25.11 25.93
CA GLU A 14 1.97 24.80 24.95
C GLU A 14 2.55 24.27 23.62
N ILE A 15 3.53 24.98 23.05
CA ILE A 15 4.16 24.60 21.79
C ILE A 15 4.94 23.29 21.96
N SER A 16 5.68 23.16 23.08
CA SER A 16 6.44 21.94 23.36
C SER A 16 5.54 20.73 23.56
N LYS A 17 4.42 20.86 24.26
CA LYS A 17 3.42 19.79 24.43
C LYS A 17 2.77 19.40 23.12
N MET A 18 2.40 20.39 22.29
CA MET A 18 1.88 20.13 20.95
C MET A 18 2.90 19.35 20.11
N PHE A 19 4.16 19.81 20.12
CA PHE A 19 5.22 19.19 19.33
C PHE A 19 5.48 17.73 19.73
N VAL A 20 5.45 17.40 21.02
CA VAL A 20 5.56 16.01 21.52
C VAL A 20 4.43 15.16 20.95
N LYS A 21 3.16 15.59 21.10
CA LYS A 21 2.01 14.84 20.55
C LYS A 21 2.09 14.66 19.04
N PHE A 22 2.56 15.68 18.33
CA PHE A 22 2.72 15.66 16.87
C PHE A 22 3.79 14.65 16.45
N SER A 23 4.95 14.67 17.11
CA SER A 23 6.05 13.73 16.84
C SER A 23 5.68 12.30 17.19
N ASP A 24 5.03 12.08 18.34
CA ASP A 24 4.57 10.74 18.76
C ASP A 24 3.58 10.14 17.77
N TYR A 25 2.64 10.95 17.28
CA TYR A 25 1.69 10.49 16.25
C TYR A 25 2.39 10.08 14.95
N LEU A 26 3.35 10.88 14.45
CA LEU A 26 4.14 10.54 13.26
C LEU A 26 4.99 9.29 13.46
N LEU A 27 5.64 9.15 14.61
CA LEU A 27 6.43 7.96 14.95
C LEU A 27 5.55 6.71 14.98
N LYS A 28 4.39 6.79 15.64
CA LYS A 28 3.43 5.69 15.71
C LYS A 28 3.03 5.22 14.31
N ILE A 29 2.57 6.12 13.44
CA ILE A 29 2.21 5.77 12.05
C ILE A 29 3.40 5.16 11.33
N SER A 30 4.58 5.75 11.49
CA SER A 30 5.79 5.27 10.83
C SER A 30 6.19 3.87 11.29
N CYS A 31 5.93 3.48 12.53
CA CYS A 31 6.21 2.13 13.02
C CYS A 31 5.13 1.10 12.63
N GLU A 32 3.86 1.51 12.61
CA GLU A 32 2.73 0.59 12.41
C GLU A 32 2.38 0.35 10.94
N ARG A 33 2.86 1.20 10.02
CA ARG A 33 2.45 1.15 8.61
C ARG A 33 3.62 1.19 7.64
N GLU A 34 3.43 0.47 6.55
CA GLU A 34 4.34 0.48 5.39
C GLU A 34 3.81 1.32 4.22
N THR A 35 2.65 1.96 4.38
CA THR A 35 1.97 2.73 3.32
C THR A 35 2.12 4.23 3.54
N SER A 36 2.00 5.01 2.48
CA SER A 36 2.05 6.48 2.50
C SER A 36 1.10 7.11 3.54
N LEU A 37 1.44 8.32 4.00
CA LEU A 37 0.52 9.14 4.78
C LEU A 37 -0.78 9.35 4.00
N LYS A 38 -1.91 9.05 4.65
CA LYS A 38 -3.25 9.18 4.07
C LYS A 38 -3.89 10.49 4.54
N ARG A 39 -4.96 10.89 3.87
CA ARG A 39 -5.77 12.05 4.26
C ARG A 39 -6.05 12.10 5.77
N LYS A 40 -6.51 10.98 6.35
CA LYS A 40 -6.81 10.88 7.79
C LYS A 40 -5.60 11.17 8.70
N ASP A 41 -4.42 10.85 8.26
CA ASP A 41 -3.19 11.07 9.04
C ASP A 41 -2.87 12.57 9.06
N TYR A 42 -3.01 13.26 7.92
CA TYR A 42 -2.85 14.71 7.84
C TYR A 42 -3.93 15.47 8.61
N GLU A 43 -5.19 15.01 8.56
CA GLU A 43 -6.29 15.57 9.37
C GLU A 43 -6.00 15.45 10.87
N ALA A 44 -5.46 14.31 11.31
CA ALA A 44 -5.07 14.11 12.71
C ALA A 44 -3.89 15.01 13.13
N LEU A 45 -2.89 15.19 12.26
CA LEU A 45 -1.77 16.11 12.52
C LEU A 45 -2.23 17.56 12.59
N LEU A 46 -3.11 17.99 11.69
CA LEU A 46 -3.73 19.32 11.72
C LEU A 46 -4.52 19.51 13.00
N LYS A 47 -5.33 18.54 13.38
CA LYS A 47 -6.10 18.55 14.64
C LYS A 47 -5.21 18.71 15.84
N ILE A 48 -4.11 17.92 15.93
CA ILE A 48 -3.15 18.05 17.03
C ILE A 48 -2.58 19.48 17.11
N ALA A 49 -2.21 20.07 15.96
CA ALA A 49 -1.66 21.41 15.95
C ALA A 49 -2.71 22.47 16.37
N VAL A 50 -3.89 22.44 15.77
CA VAL A 50 -4.93 23.45 15.99
C VAL A 50 -5.51 23.37 17.41
N GLU A 51 -5.76 22.17 17.94
CA GLU A 51 -6.37 22.01 19.29
C GLU A 51 -5.39 22.26 20.44
N ASN A 52 -4.09 22.22 20.19
CA ASN A 52 -3.09 22.41 21.26
C ASN A 52 -2.31 23.74 21.16
N LEU A 53 -2.60 24.58 20.17
CA LEU A 53 -2.02 25.92 20.02
C LEU A 53 -3.13 26.96 20.04
N SER A 54 -3.21 27.76 21.11
CA SER A 54 -4.28 28.75 21.30
C SER A 54 -4.32 29.81 20.19
N PHE A 55 -3.22 30.07 19.50
CA PHE A 55 -3.08 31.07 18.45
C PHE A 55 -3.24 30.50 17.02
N VAL A 56 -3.47 29.18 16.88
CA VAL A 56 -3.73 28.52 15.58
C VAL A 56 -5.19 28.13 15.52
N HIS A 57 -5.89 28.47 14.44
CA HIS A 57 -7.34 28.35 14.35
C HIS A 57 -7.79 27.36 13.29
N SER A 58 -6.99 27.19 12.25
CA SER A 58 -7.26 26.30 11.14
C SER A 58 -5.97 25.83 10.49
N GLY A 59 -6.08 24.91 9.54
CA GLY A 59 -4.94 24.48 8.78
C GLY A 59 -5.32 23.62 7.57
N SER A 60 -4.37 23.45 6.68
CA SER A 60 -4.54 22.71 5.44
C SER A 60 -3.27 21.99 5.01
N VAL A 61 -3.46 20.91 4.25
CA VAL A 61 -2.34 20.20 3.61
C VAL A 61 -2.60 20.13 2.11
N LEU A 62 -1.59 20.58 1.38
CA LEU A 62 -1.53 20.45 -0.08
C LEU A 62 -0.48 19.41 -0.45
N THR A 63 -0.78 18.59 -1.47
CA THR A 63 0.21 17.69 -2.09
C THR A 63 0.18 17.84 -3.60
N MET A 64 1.29 17.52 -4.23
CA MET A 64 1.43 17.53 -5.67
C MET A 64 0.81 16.24 -6.25
N ASN A 65 -0.04 16.41 -7.28
CA ASN A 65 -0.62 15.31 -8.04
C ASN A 65 0.30 14.88 -9.20
N GLU A 66 -0.16 13.91 -10.01
CA GLU A 66 0.57 13.41 -11.18
C GLU A 66 0.77 14.46 -12.27
N ASP A 67 -0.10 15.46 -12.35
CA ASP A 67 -0.04 16.58 -13.31
C ASP A 67 0.88 17.73 -12.84
N GLU A 68 1.66 17.51 -11.77
CA GLU A 68 2.52 18.52 -11.11
C GLU A 68 1.75 19.74 -10.55
N GLU A 69 0.49 19.56 -10.21
CA GLU A 69 -0.34 20.57 -9.57
C GLU A 69 -0.52 20.28 -8.06
N PHE A 70 -0.52 21.34 -7.25
CA PHE A 70 -0.82 21.22 -5.82
C PHE A 70 -2.33 21.25 -5.60
N CYS A 71 -2.83 20.27 -4.84
CA CYS A 71 -4.23 20.16 -4.44
C CYS A 71 -4.36 19.93 -2.95
N TYR A 72 -5.45 20.43 -2.38
CA TYR A 72 -5.79 20.18 -1.00
C TYR A 72 -6.15 18.71 -0.80
N ILE A 73 -5.49 18.05 0.15
CA ILE A 73 -5.78 16.67 0.53
C ILE A 73 -6.38 16.55 1.93
N ALA A 74 -6.12 17.51 2.81
CA ALA A 74 -6.65 17.54 4.16
C ALA A 74 -6.83 18.97 4.63
N THR A 75 -7.86 19.20 5.45
CA THR A 75 -8.12 20.48 6.11
C THR A 75 -8.62 20.24 7.53
N TYR A 76 -8.41 21.24 8.40
CA TYR A 76 -9.01 21.30 9.71
C TYR A 76 -9.54 22.73 9.96
N ASN A 77 -10.82 22.84 10.33
CA ASN A 77 -11.56 24.12 10.42
C ASN A 77 -11.65 24.89 9.09
N HIS A 78 -11.51 24.20 7.96
CA HIS A 78 -11.86 24.68 6.61
C HIS A 78 -12.79 23.68 5.95
N ASP A 79 -13.68 24.15 5.06
CA ASP A 79 -14.56 23.29 4.29
C ASP A 79 -13.76 22.57 3.19
N TYR A 80 -13.48 21.28 3.43
CA TYR A 80 -12.73 20.46 2.47
C TYR A 80 -13.45 20.30 1.13
N GLU A 81 -14.77 20.18 1.14
CA GLU A 81 -15.56 19.97 -0.10
C GLU A 81 -15.43 21.14 -1.08
N LEU A 82 -15.19 22.34 -0.56
CA LEU A 82 -14.91 23.53 -1.37
C LEU A 82 -13.49 23.52 -1.93
N LEU A 83 -12.53 23.08 -1.12
CA LEU A 83 -11.11 23.20 -1.45
C LEU A 83 -10.57 22.02 -2.26
N LYS A 84 -11.22 20.84 -2.20
CA LYS A 84 -10.74 19.62 -2.87
C LYS A 84 -10.56 19.76 -4.39
N ASN A 85 -11.29 20.64 -5.04
CA ASN A 85 -11.21 20.87 -6.49
C ASN A 85 -10.27 22.02 -6.88
N VAL A 86 -9.76 22.78 -5.91
CA VAL A 86 -8.83 23.87 -6.16
C VAL A 86 -7.45 23.30 -6.52
N ARG A 87 -6.87 23.79 -7.61
CA ARG A 87 -5.56 23.38 -8.12
C ARG A 87 -4.64 24.59 -8.24
N PHE A 88 -3.37 24.40 -7.90
CA PHE A 88 -2.35 25.44 -8.05
C PHE A 88 -1.18 24.88 -8.84
N ARG A 89 -0.83 25.56 -9.90
CA ARG A 89 0.42 25.28 -10.60
C ARG A 89 1.60 25.82 -9.77
N LYS A 90 2.74 25.19 -9.92
CA LYS A 90 3.97 25.57 -9.21
C LYS A 90 4.33 27.07 -9.36
N GLN A 91 3.96 27.67 -10.50
CA GLN A 91 4.19 29.07 -10.81
C GLN A 91 3.21 30.02 -10.09
N GLU A 92 2.03 29.53 -9.74
CA GLU A 92 0.95 30.28 -9.09
C GLU A 92 1.08 30.25 -7.56
N MET A 93 1.89 29.30 -7.04
CA MET A 93 2.14 29.28 -5.60
C MET A 93 2.90 30.53 -5.20
N LEU A 94 2.35 31.29 -4.24
CA LEU A 94 2.90 32.54 -3.70
C LEU A 94 4.36 32.39 -3.20
N MET A 95 4.77 31.18 -2.98
CA MET A 95 6.10 30.84 -2.49
C MET A 95 7.10 30.61 -3.61
N ARG A 96 7.66 31.66 -4.16
CA ARG A 96 8.73 31.59 -5.17
C ARG A 96 10.03 30.93 -4.67
N ARG A 97 10.16 30.66 -3.36
CA ARG A 97 11.34 30.02 -2.74
C ARG A 97 10.95 28.84 -1.87
N PHE A 98 10.75 27.68 -2.47
CA PHE A 98 10.39 26.42 -1.82
C PHE A 98 11.42 25.85 -0.83
N LYS A 99 12.45 26.60 -0.44
CA LYS A 99 13.57 26.04 0.32
C LYS A 99 13.42 26.08 1.84
N GLN A 100 12.52 26.90 2.38
CA GLN A 100 12.40 27.16 3.80
C GLN A 100 10.92 27.15 4.24
N THR A 101 10.69 27.07 5.54
CA THR A 101 9.39 27.35 6.16
C THR A 101 9.14 28.86 6.13
N TYR A 102 7.93 29.27 5.79
CA TYR A 102 7.56 30.68 5.65
C TYR A 102 6.42 31.05 6.58
N VAL A 103 6.54 32.22 7.19
CA VAL A 103 5.41 32.95 7.76
C VAL A 103 4.93 33.97 6.72
N ILE A 104 3.65 33.94 6.40
CA ILE A 104 3.03 34.85 5.44
C ILE A 104 1.99 35.68 6.16
N LYS A 105 2.12 37.02 6.00
CA LYS A 105 1.24 38.01 6.61
C LYS A 105 0.19 38.46 5.60
N ARG A 106 -1.03 38.76 6.04
CA ARG A 106 -2.15 39.16 5.17
C ARG A 106 -1.83 40.35 4.24
N ARG A 107 -1.01 41.31 4.70
CA ARG A 107 -0.62 42.47 3.87
C ARG A 107 0.10 42.11 2.58
N SER A 108 0.63 40.91 2.47
CA SER A 108 1.32 40.41 1.28
C SER A 108 0.43 39.51 0.40
N LEU A 109 -0.86 39.34 0.74
CA LEU A 109 -1.72 38.31 0.16
C LEU A 109 -3.13 38.78 -0.14
N ASP A 110 -3.47 38.81 -1.39
CA ASP A 110 -4.85 38.73 -1.89
C ASP A 110 -5.29 37.23 -2.03
N LEU A 111 -5.11 36.44 -0.94
CA LEU A 111 -5.48 35.01 -0.89
C LEU A 111 -6.92 34.78 -1.34
N VAL A 112 -7.83 35.68 -0.94
CA VAL A 112 -9.24 35.62 -1.28
C VAL A 112 -9.47 35.86 -2.77
N LYS A 113 -8.74 36.79 -3.39
CA LYS A 113 -8.84 37.02 -4.84
C LYS A 113 -8.26 35.84 -5.63
N GLU A 114 -7.17 35.25 -5.16
CA GLU A 114 -6.54 34.13 -5.84
C GLU A 114 -7.37 32.84 -5.72
N LEU A 115 -7.98 32.58 -4.56
CA LEU A 115 -8.92 31.49 -4.38
C LEU A 115 -10.23 31.75 -5.13
N SER A 116 -10.77 32.98 -5.09
CA SER A 116 -12.01 33.35 -5.79
C SER A 116 -11.88 33.29 -7.31
N SER A 117 -10.69 33.54 -7.87
CA SER A 117 -10.45 33.43 -9.31
C SER A 117 -10.36 32.00 -9.82
N LYS A 118 -10.26 31.02 -8.92
CA LYS A 118 -10.15 29.58 -9.23
C LYS A 118 -11.42 28.79 -8.92
N ILE A 119 -12.41 29.45 -8.33
CA ILE A 119 -13.73 28.88 -8.04
C ILE A 119 -14.66 29.39 -9.10
N ASP A 120 -15.42 28.52 -9.76
CA ASP A 120 -16.39 28.88 -10.82
C ASP A 120 -17.29 30.05 -10.40
N GLU A 121 -17.40 31.04 -11.27
CA GLU A 121 -18.06 32.34 -10.98
C GLU A 121 -19.57 32.25 -10.69
N ASP A 122 -20.22 31.13 -11.04
CA ASP A 122 -21.68 31.00 -10.98
C ASP A 122 -22.26 30.56 -9.64
N ASP A 123 -21.42 30.20 -8.65
CA ASP A 123 -21.91 29.73 -7.35
C ASP A 123 -21.73 30.76 -6.22
N ASN A 124 -22.76 31.64 -6.08
CA ASN A 124 -22.82 32.61 -4.99
C ASN A 124 -22.81 31.99 -3.58
N SER A 125 -23.17 30.70 -3.46
CA SER A 125 -23.10 29.97 -2.19
C SER A 125 -21.65 29.69 -1.80
N LEU A 126 -20.74 29.49 -2.77
CA LEU A 126 -19.32 29.27 -2.60
C LEU A 126 -18.60 30.51 -2.07
N LYS A 127 -18.97 31.71 -2.53
CA LYS A 127 -18.38 32.99 -2.06
C LYS A 127 -18.65 33.24 -0.57
N GLN A 128 -19.84 32.90 -0.08
CA GLN A 128 -20.16 33.00 1.37
C GLN A 128 -19.41 31.98 2.22
N ARG A 129 -19.12 30.79 1.71
CA ARG A 129 -18.43 29.70 2.44
C ARG A 129 -16.90 29.89 2.48
N VAL A 130 -16.33 30.65 1.55
CA VAL A 130 -14.91 31.08 1.55
C VAL A 130 -14.65 32.13 2.65
N SER A 131 -15.67 32.63 3.33
CA SER A 131 -15.56 33.61 4.42
C SER A 131 -14.64 33.14 5.59
N SER A 132 -14.43 31.84 5.75
CA SER A 132 -13.45 31.34 6.72
C SER A 132 -12.00 31.72 6.37
N VAL A 133 -11.70 31.92 5.09
CA VAL A 133 -10.38 32.35 4.59
C VAL A 133 -10.19 33.86 4.81
N ASP A 134 -11.27 34.62 4.87
CA ASP A 134 -11.23 36.05 5.13
C ASP A 134 -10.73 36.41 6.52
N ASN A 135 -10.84 35.51 7.48
CA ASN A 135 -10.37 35.69 8.85
C ASN A 135 -8.87 35.45 9.02
N ILE A 136 -8.19 34.84 8.05
CA ILE A 136 -6.76 34.54 8.16
C ILE A 136 -5.96 35.85 8.12
N LYS A 137 -5.22 36.14 9.19
CA LYS A 137 -4.32 37.29 9.27
C LYS A 137 -2.86 36.92 9.04
N ALA A 138 -2.49 35.70 9.44
CA ALA A 138 -1.18 35.12 9.17
C ALA A 138 -1.28 33.62 8.99
N PHE A 139 -0.39 33.04 8.21
CA PHE A 139 -0.21 31.60 8.18
C PHE A 139 1.28 31.22 8.07
N VAL A 140 1.61 30.06 8.61
CA VAL A 140 2.91 29.44 8.44
C VAL A 140 2.79 28.26 7.49
N SER A 141 3.64 28.24 6.49
CA SER A 141 3.67 27.17 5.49
C SER A 141 4.96 26.38 5.60
N MET A 142 4.79 25.09 5.83
CA MET A 142 5.84 24.11 6.07
C MET A 142 5.95 23.18 4.89
N PRO A 143 7.02 23.25 4.07
CA PRO A 143 7.16 22.39 2.90
C PRO A 143 7.42 20.94 3.30
N ILE A 144 6.74 20.02 2.62
CA ILE A 144 6.94 18.58 2.69
C ILE A 144 7.88 18.19 1.56
N ARG A 145 9.00 17.53 1.88
CA ARG A 145 10.04 17.18 0.93
C ARG A 145 10.26 15.68 0.85
N VAL A 146 10.49 15.20 -0.38
CA VAL A 146 10.99 13.85 -0.66
C VAL A 146 12.13 14.00 -1.67
N GLN A 147 13.28 13.39 -1.42
CA GLN A 147 14.47 13.49 -2.29
C GLN A 147 14.82 14.94 -2.68
N ARG A 148 14.75 15.86 -1.72
CA ARG A 148 14.98 17.32 -1.89
C ARG A 148 13.94 18.05 -2.77
N LYS A 149 12.95 17.38 -3.34
CA LYS A 149 11.83 18.01 -4.06
C LYS A 149 10.70 18.33 -3.08
N VAL A 150 10.07 19.48 -3.23
CA VAL A 150 8.86 19.82 -2.50
C VAL A 150 7.68 19.12 -3.17
N ILE A 151 7.02 18.24 -2.41
CA ILE A 151 5.86 17.46 -2.85
C ILE A 151 4.56 17.96 -2.22
N GLY A 152 4.63 18.87 -1.27
CA GLY A 152 3.46 19.41 -0.59
C GLY A 152 3.79 20.48 0.43
N PHE A 153 2.75 20.96 1.09
CA PHE A 153 2.83 21.97 2.14
C PHE A 153 1.86 21.63 3.26
N PHE A 154 2.32 21.78 4.48
CA PHE A 154 1.50 21.72 5.69
C PHE A 154 1.35 23.15 6.22
N ASN A 155 0.14 23.67 6.24
CA ASN A 155 -0.14 25.05 6.60
C ASN A 155 -0.92 25.12 7.91
N LEU A 156 -0.58 26.10 8.75
CA LEU A 156 -1.33 26.46 9.95
C LEU A 156 -1.67 27.95 9.91
N ASP A 157 -2.92 28.28 10.19
CA ASP A 157 -3.46 29.61 10.02
C ASP A 157 -3.86 30.23 11.35
N SER A 158 -3.65 31.56 11.46
CA SER A 158 -4.05 32.35 12.62
C SER A 158 -4.98 33.51 12.25
N TRP A 159 -5.97 33.76 13.09
CA TRP A 159 -6.93 34.85 12.98
C TRP A 159 -6.64 36.01 13.96
N GLU A 160 -5.60 35.88 14.81
CA GLU A 160 -5.33 36.89 15.86
C GLU A 160 -4.61 38.13 15.31
N ASP A 161 -3.41 37.95 14.76
CA ASP A 161 -2.48 39.02 14.44
C ASP A 161 -1.56 38.59 13.29
N GLU A 162 -1.15 39.56 12.45
CA GLU A 162 -0.22 39.31 11.33
C GLU A 162 1.17 38.83 11.78
N ASP A 163 1.60 39.22 13.00
CA ASP A 163 2.92 38.91 13.55
C ASP A 163 2.88 37.78 14.59
N ILE A 164 1.76 37.07 14.72
CA ILE A 164 1.56 36.09 15.81
C ILE A 164 2.60 35.00 15.85
N PHE A 165 2.98 34.44 14.71
CA PHE A 165 3.98 33.36 14.65
C PHE A 165 5.39 33.84 15.01
N GLU A 166 5.73 35.10 14.71
CA GLU A 166 6.97 35.74 15.13
C GLU A 166 6.95 36.02 16.64
N LYS A 167 5.86 36.63 17.16
CA LYS A 167 5.65 36.92 18.58
C LYS A 167 5.69 35.65 19.45
N LYS A 168 5.31 34.52 18.92
CA LYS A 168 5.34 33.22 19.59
C LYS A 168 6.64 32.46 19.36
N ASN A 169 7.59 33.02 18.64
CA ASN A 169 8.84 32.34 18.23
C ASN A 169 8.60 30.92 17.68
N PHE A 170 7.56 30.79 16.82
CA PHE A 170 7.09 29.50 16.31
C PHE A 170 7.96 28.92 15.18
N GLN A 171 8.77 29.75 14.52
CA GLN A 171 9.59 29.38 13.35
C GLN A 171 10.45 28.11 13.57
N PRO A 172 11.20 27.93 14.68
CA PRO A 172 12.00 26.72 14.90
C PRO A 172 11.16 25.46 14.97
N TYR A 173 10.00 25.53 15.62
CA TYR A 173 9.07 24.38 15.72
C TYR A 173 8.45 24.03 14.37
N ALA A 174 8.07 25.04 13.60
CA ALA A 174 7.57 24.85 12.24
C ALA A 174 8.61 24.18 11.33
N GLU A 175 9.89 24.54 11.46
CA GLU A 175 10.98 23.88 10.73
C GLU A 175 11.16 22.42 11.17
N MET A 176 11.07 22.13 12.47
CA MET A 176 11.13 20.76 12.98
C MET A 176 9.94 19.93 12.51
N MET A 177 8.72 20.47 12.54
CA MET A 177 7.52 19.81 12.01
C MET A 177 7.67 19.50 10.52
N SER A 178 8.11 20.48 9.73
CA SER A 178 8.40 20.30 8.29
C SER A 178 9.38 19.15 8.04
N ARG A 179 10.46 19.08 8.84
CA ARG A 179 11.45 17.98 8.73
C ARG A 179 10.86 16.64 9.12
N LEU A 180 10.10 16.55 10.21
CA LEU A 180 9.49 15.28 10.66
C LEU A 180 8.50 14.74 9.64
N ILE A 181 7.61 15.58 9.10
CA ILE A 181 6.67 15.16 8.04
C ILE A 181 7.45 14.71 6.81
N SER A 182 8.49 15.45 6.41
CA SER A 182 9.31 15.13 5.24
C SER A 182 10.04 13.79 5.40
N ILE A 183 10.64 13.52 6.57
CA ILE A 183 11.30 12.24 6.88
C ILE A 183 10.29 11.09 6.81
N SER A 184 9.09 11.28 7.37
CA SER A 184 8.03 10.27 7.30
C SER A 184 7.59 10.00 5.86
N ALA A 185 7.39 11.05 5.06
CA ALA A 185 7.02 10.93 3.65
C ALA A 185 8.12 10.24 2.82
N GLU A 186 9.38 10.59 3.04
CA GLU A 186 10.54 9.98 2.36
C GLU A 186 10.70 8.51 2.72
N ARG A 187 10.50 8.14 4.00
CA ARG A 187 10.51 6.75 4.43
C ARG A 187 9.47 5.91 3.69
N PHE A 188 8.25 6.39 3.57
CA PHE A 188 7.19 5.67 2.84
C PHE A 188 7.51 5.51 1.35
N GLU A 189 8.08 6.54 0.73
CA GLU A 189 8.49 6.46 -0.67
C GLU A 189 9.61 5.44 -0.88
N LEU A 190 10.60 5.40 0.02
CA LEU A 190 11.67 4.41 -0.02
C LEU A 190 11.14 2.98 0.16
N ILE A 191 10.19 2.75 1.07
CA ILE A 191 9.55 1.44 1.24
C ILE A 191 8.83 1.03 -0.04
N LYS A 192 8.11 1.94 -0.69
CA LYS A 192 7.44 1.68 -1.96
C LYS A 192 8.44 1.28 -3.05
N ILE A 193 9.51 2.04 -3.23
CA ILE A 193 10.57 1.75 -4.20
C ILE A 193 11.21 0.39 -3.92
N LEU A 194 11.52 0.09 -2.67
CA LEU A 194 12.10 -1.21 -2.28
C LEU A 194 11.16 -2.38 -2.59
N LYS A 195 9.86 -2.23 -2.36
CA LYS A 195 8.86 -3.25 -2.71
C LYS A 195 8.81 -3.46 -4.23
N GLU A 196 8.73 -2.39 -5.00
CA GLU A 196 8.71 -2.46 -6.47
C GLU A 196 9.98 -3.13 -7.02
N GLN A 197 11.16 -2.79 -6.49
CA GLN A 197 12.43 -3.42 -6.89
C GLN A 197 12.46 -4.91 -6.51
N ASN A 198 11.98 -5.26 -5.31
CA ASN A 198 11.92 -6.66 -4.86
C ASN A 198 10.96 -7.48 -5.72
N GLU A 199 9.80 -6.92 -6.07
CA GLU A 199 8.88 -7.56 -7.03
C GLU A 199 9.52 -7.76 -8.40
N GLN A 200 10.25 -6.76 -8.92
CA GLN A 200 10.97 -6.89 -10.19
C GLN A 200 12.05 -7.95 -10.14
N LEU A 201 12.84 -8.01 -9.05
CA LEU A 201 13.84 -9.07 -8.84
C LEU A 201 13.17 -10.45 -8.78
N THR A 202 12.06 -10.57 -8.06
CA THR A 202 11.29 -11.81 -7.96
C THR A 202 10.71 -12.22 -9.30
N ARG A 203 10.19 -11.27 -10.09
CA ARG A 203 9.72 -11.53 -11.46
C ARG A 203 10.84 -11.98 -12.41
N ASN A 204 12.07 -11.57 -12.19
CA ASN A 204 13.23 -11.97 -13.00
C ASN A 204 13.81 -13.33 -12.60
N THR A 205 13.49 -13.86 -11.41
CA THR A 205 13.86 -15.21 -11.01
C THR A 205 12.92 -16.23 -11.67
N LEU A 206 13.41 -17.44 -11.89
CA LEU A 206 12.61 -18.57 -12.37
C LEU A 206 12.21 -19.52 -11.22
N THR A 207 12.55 -19.14 -10.00
CA THR A 207 12.28 -19.92 -8.79
C THR A 207 11.47 -19.13 -7.78
N ASP A 208 10.57 -19.79 -7.08
CA ASP A 208 9.88 -19.25 -5.92
C ASP A 208 10.85 -19.16 -4.72
N THR A 209 10.89 -18.02 -4.07
CA THR A 209 11.86 -17.74 -2.99
C THR A 209 11.62 -18.56 -1.72
N LEU A 210 10.38 -18.99 -1.46
CA LEU A 210 10.02 -19.75 -0.27
C LEU A 210 10.28 -21.24 -0.45
N THR A 211 9.88 -21.80 -1.59
CA THR A 211 9.89 -23.26 -1.85
C THR A 211 11.05 -23.71 -2.71
N HIS A 212 11.72 -22.78 -3.40
CA HIS A 212 12.73 -23.02 -4.44
C HIS A 212 12.24 -23.87 -5.62
N LEU A 213 10.93 -24.07 -5.74
CA LEU A 213 10.30 -24.64 -6.92
C LEU A 213 10.31 -23.63 -8.09
N PRO A 214 10.13 -24.10 -9.35
CA PRO A 214 9.73 -23.23 -10.43
C PRO A 214 8.56 -22.35 -10.04
N ASN A 215 8.67 -21.03 -10.26
CA ASN A 215 7.54 -20.11 -10.10
C ASN A 215 6.62 -20.17 -11.33
N LEU A 216 5.51 -19.44 -11.32
CA LEU A 216 4.55 -19.42 -12.43
C LEU A 216 5.21 -19.07 -13.78
N ARG A 217 6.19 -18.17 -13.80
CA ARG A 217 6.92 -17.82 -15.04
C ARG A 217 7.77 -18.97 -15.56
N ALA A 218 8.49 -19.65 -14.66
CA ALA A 218 9.26 -20.84 -15.03
C ALA A 218 8.33 -21.98 -15.50
N LEU A 219 7.17 -22.11 -14.84
CA LEU A 219 6.16 -23.07 -15.23
C LEU A 219 5.67 -22.80 -16.66
N GLY A 220 5.49 -21.52 -17.07
CA GLY A 220 5.21 -21.12 -18.43
C GLY A 220 6.29 -21.55 -19.42
N ASN A 221 7.55 -21.30 -19.10
CA ASN A 221 8.67 -21.73 -19.94
C ASN A 221 8.76 -23.27 -20.10
N TYR A 222 8.44 -24.01 -19.04
CA TYR A 222 8.33 -25.46 -19.11
C TYR A 222 7.10 -25.91 -19.93
N PHE A 223 5.97 -25.24 -19.74
CA PHE A 223 4.75 -25.52 -20.48
C PHE A 223 4.98 -25.46 -21.99
N ASP A 224 5.60 -24.39 -22.50
CA ASP A 224 5.91 -24.22 -23.93
C ASP A 224 6.75 -25.37 -24.46
N LYS A 225 7.78 -25.81 -23.70
CA LYS A 225 8.60 -26.96 -24.06
C LYS A 225 7.79 -28.27 -24.09
N TYR A 226 6.89 -28.45 -23.12
CA TYR A 226 6.07 -29.65 -23.02
C TYR A 226 4.98 -29.68 -24.09
N VAL A 227 4.47 -28.54 -24.58
CA VAL A 227 3.62 -28.43 -25.77
C VAL A 227 4.35 -28.96 -26.99
N GLU A 228 5.62 -28.56 -27.18
CA GLU A 228 6.42 -29.11 -28.31
C GLU A 228 6.64 -30.60 -28.18
N LEU A 229 6.89 -31.13 -26.97
CA LEU A 229 7.05 -32.55 -26.72
C LEU A 229 5.75 -33.33 -26.97
N ALA A 230 4.61 -32.81 -26.49
CA ALA A 230 3.30 -33.41 -26.74
C ALA A 230 2.99 -33.50 -28.23
N ASN A 231 3.25 -32.43 -28.99
CA ASN A 231 3.03 -32.40 -30.44
C ASN A 231 3.90 -33.42 -31.24
N ARG A 232 5.03 -33.86 -30.66
CA ARG A 232 5.94 -34.83 -31.28
C ARG A 232 5.75 -36.25 -30.73
N SER A 233 4.91 -36.45 -29.73
CA SER A 233 4.69 -37.74 -29.07
C SER A 233 3.22 -38.14 -29.17
N LEU A 234 2.93 -39.38 -28.78
CA LEU A 234 1.55 -39.88 -28.64
C LEU A 234 0.93 -39.56 -27.28
N ASN A 235 1.55 -38.65 -26.52
CA ASN A 235 1.10 -38.28 -25.20
C ASN A 235 0.42 -36.92 -25.25
N ASN A 236 -0.65 -36.78 -24.47
CA ASN A 236 -1.31 -35.51 -24.24
C ASN A 236 -0.63 -34.79 -23.07
N LEU A 237 -0.66 -33.46 -23.10
CA LEU A 237 -0.15 -32.61 -22.03
C LEU A 237 -1.28 -32.29 -21.05
N TYR A 238 -1.05 -32.58 -19.79
CA TYR A 238 -1.96 -32.24 -18.68
C TYR A 238 -1.33 -31.26 -17.72
N LEU A 239 -2.17 -30.34 -17.27
CA LEU A 239 -1.87 -29.41 -16.19
C LEU A 239 -2.75 -29.74 -14.99
N LEU A 240 -2.13 -30.04 -13.85
CA LEU A 240 -2.84 -30.19 -12.59
C LEU A 240 -2.65 -28.90 -11.77
N CYS A 241 -3.72 -28.45 -11.15
CA CYS A 241 -3.69 -27.38 -10.14
C CYS A 241 -4.04 -27.98 -8.79
N ILE A 242 -3.19 -27.77 -7.79
CA ILE A 242 -3.34 -28.26 -6.41
C ILE A 242 -3.45 -27.01 -5.54
N ASP A 243 -4.51 -26.90 -4.74
CA ASP A 243 -4.76 -25.75 -3.87
C ASP A 243 -5.12 -26.18 -2.45
N ILE A 244 -4.55 -25.51 -1.46
CA ILE A 244 -4.92 -25.68 -0.04
C ILE A 244 -6.02 -24.67 0.25
N THR A 245 -7.27 -25.11 0.20
CA THR A 245 -8.45 -24.22 0.25
C THR A 245 -8.67 -23.57 1.62
N ASN A 246 -8.18 -24.20 2.68
CA ASN A 246 -8.26 -23.67 4.05
C ASN A 246 -6.95 -23.05 4.57
N PHE A 247 -6.02 -22.67 3.68
CA PHE A 247 -4.70 -22.14 4.07
C PHE A 247 -4.79 -20.88 4.93
N ASP A 248 -5.70 -19.96 4.62
CA ASP A 248 -5.93 -18.75 5.42
C ASP A 248 -6.35 -19.09 6.86
N LYS A 249 -7.17 -20.13 7.04
CA LYS A 249 -7.57 -20.62 8.36
C LYS A 249 -6.37 -21.16 9.14
N VAL A 250 -5.47 -21.88 8.46
CA VAL A 250 -4.21 -22.39 9.07
C VAL A 250 -3.34 -21.22 9.52
N VAL A 251 -3.10 -20.23 8.67
CA VAL A 251 -2.32 -19.02 9.01
C VAL A 251 -2.96 -18.24 10.16
N HIS A 252 -4.29 -18.12 10.18
CA HIS A 252 -5.00 -17.47 11.27
C HIS A 252 -4.90 -18.21 12.60
N THR A 253 -4.86 -19.54 12.54
CA THR A 253 -4.85 -20.40 13.75
C THR A 253 -3.45 -20.48 14.37
N TYR A 254 -2.40 -20.56 13.56
CA TYR A 254 -1.05 -20.79 14.04
C TYR A 254 -0.16 -19.54 13.93
N ASP A 255 0.13 -19.02 12.80
CA ASP A 255 0.75 -17.76 12.40
C ASP A 255 1.29 -17.85 10.96
N VAL A 256 1.85 -16.74 10.45
CA VAL A 256 2.43 -16.67 9.10
C VAL A 256 3.66 -17.56 8.94
N GLU A 257 4.54 -17.62 9.95
CA GLU A 257 5.76 -18.43 9.93
C GLU A 257 5.44 -19.92 9.85
N PHE A 258 4.43 -20.36 10.59
CA PHE A 258 3.93 -21.73 10.51
C PHE A 258 3.39 -22.04 9.11
N GLY A 259 2.58 -21.16 8.54
CA GLY A 259 2.05 -21.29 7.18
C GLY A 259 3.17 -21.42 6.14
N GLU A 260 4.19 -20.57 6.21
CA GLU A 260 5.37 -20.67 5.34
C GLU A 260 6.12 -22.00 5.49
N ASN A 261 6.32 -22.46 6.73
CA ASN A 261 6.97 -23.75 7.00
C ASN A 261 6.15 -24.93 6.47
N LEU A 262 4.83 -24.85 6.56
CA LEU A 262 3.90 -25.84 5.97
C LEU A 262 4.10 -25.91 4.45
N ILE A 263 4.08 -24.76 3.77
CA ILE A 263 4.29 -24.69 2.31
C ILE A 263 5.67 -25.23 1.90
N ARG A 264 6.75 -24.92 2.64
CA ARG A 264 8.10 -25.48 2.39
C ARG A 264 8.12 -27.00 2.54
N LYS A 265 7.46 -27.56 3.54
CA LYS A 265 7.39 -29.01 3.76
C LYS A 265 6.54 -29.69 2.69
N LEU A 266 5.39 -29.11 2.37
CA LEU A 266 4.49 -29.64 1.33
C LEU A 266 5.17 -29.62 -0.05
N SER A 267 5.90 -28.56 -0.40
CA SER A 267 6.63 -28.49 -1.68
C SER A 267 7.64 -29.61 -1.85
N LYS A 268 8.40 -29.92 -0.79
CA LYS A 268 9.34 -31.07 -0.78
C LYS A 268 8.62 -32.41 -0.89
N HIS A 269 7.47 -32.52 -0.23
CA HIS A 269 6.66 -33.72 -0.29
C HIS A 269 6.07 -33.94 -1.70
N LEU A 270 5.51 -32.90 -2.33
CA LEU A 270 5.03 -32.95 -3.71
C LEU A 270 6.11 -33.37 -4.70
N LEU A 271 7.35 -32.89 -4.54
CA LEU A 271 8.49 -33.34 -5.36
C LEU A 271 8.74 -34.86 -5.24
N SER A 272 8.50 -35.44 -4.08
CA SER A 272 8.67 -36.90 -3.87
C SER A 272 7.53 -37.73 -4.50
N LEU A 273 6.38 -37.11 -4.75
CA LEU A 273 5.20 -37.75 -5.30
C LEU A 273 5.13 -37.73 -6.82
N ILE A 274 5.94 -36.91 -7.50
CA ILE A 274 5.95 -36.80 -8.96
C ILE A 274 7.14 -37.54 -9.57
N ARG A 275 7.08 -37.80 -10.86
CA ARG A 275 8.19 -38.43 -11.62
C ARG A 275 9.22 -37.35 -11.98
N LYS A 276 10.45 -37.78 -12.28
CA LYS A 276 11.51 -36.87 -12.78
C LYS A 276 11.14 -36.15 -14.08
N SER A 277 10.20 -36.73 -14.86
CA SER A 277 9.68 -36.15 -16.10
C SER A 277 8.56 -35.16 -15.86
N ASP A 278 8.02 -35.08 -14.68
CA ASP A 278 6.95 -34.13 -14.35
C ASP A 278 7.57 -32.86 -13.76
N ILE A 279 6.94 -31.73 -13.98
CA ILE A 279 7.37 -30.44 -13.43
C ILE A 279 6.35 -29.98 -12.40
N VAL A 280 6.80 -29.69 -11.19
CA VAL A 280 5.97 -28.98 -10.21
C VAL A 280 6.50 -27.58 -10.00
N GLY A 281 5.59 -26.61 -9.92
CA GLY A 281 5.89 -25.21 -9.62
C GLY A 281 4.89 -24.62 -8.66
N ARG A 282 5.28 -23.56 -7.99
CA ARG A 282 4.39 -22.78 -7.13
C ARG A 282 3.71 -21.69 -7.96
N ILE A 283 2.37 -21.67 -7.93
CA ILE A 283 1.57 -20.71 -8.71
C ILE A 283 1.23 -19.47 -7.87
N GLU A 284 0.75 -19.70 -6.65
CA GLU A 284 0.31 -18.67 -5.69
C GLU A 284 0.69 -19.07 -4.25
N SER A 285 0.22 -18.32 -3.26
CA SER A 285 0.56 -18.51 -1.84
C SER A 285 0.30 -19.93 -1.34
N SER A 286 -0.83 -20.53 -1.74
CA SER A 286 -1.28 -21.87 -1.33
C SER A 286 -1.42 -22.86 -2.49
N SER A 287 -1.08 -22.45 -3.74
CA SER A 287 -1.37 -23.22 -4.93
C SER A 287 -0.11 -23.70 -5.67
N PHE A 288 -0.15 -24.94 -6.17
CA PHE A 288 0.91 -25.56 -6.96
C PHE A 288 0.37 -26.02 -8.32
N GLY A 289 1.22 -25.97 -9.35
CA GLY A 289 0.94 -26.49 -10.68
C GLY A 289 1.84 -27.68 -11.01
N VAL A 290 1.27 -28.72 -11.61
CA VAL A 290 2.05 -29.87 -12.10
C VAL A 290 1.81 -30.03 -13.59
N ILE A 291 2.90 -30.04 -14.37
CA ILE A 291 2.89 -30.32 -15.81
C ILE A 291 3.32 -31.77 -16.01
N THR A 292 2.53 -32.57 -16.72
CA THR A 292 2.81 -33.99 -17.01
C THR A 292 2.35 -34.39 -18.42
N LEU A 293 3.05 -35.37 -19.00
CA LEU A 293 2.66 -36.03 -20.26
C LEU A 293 2.10 -37.41 -19.96
N SER A 294 0.93 -37.71 -20.53
CA SER A 294 0.25 -38.99 -20.38
C SER A 294 -0.58 -39.36 -21.61
N ARG A 295 -0.81 -40.65 -21.86
CA ARG A 295 -1.67 -41.12 -22.95
C ARG A 295 -3.17 -40.92 -22.69
N GLY A 296 -3.55 -40.49 -21.54
CA GLY A 296 -4.91 -40.17 -21.10
C GLY A 296 -4.85 -39.49 -19.75
N ILE A 297 -6.00 -39.22 -19.15
CA ILE A 297 -6.08 -38.54 -17.86
C ILE A 297 -5.12 -39.20 -16.86
N PRO A 298 -4.22 -38.45 -16.19
CA PRO A 298 -3.16 -39.01 -15.36
C PRO A 298 -3.69 -39.48 -13.98
N LYS A 299 -4.73 -40.35 -13.98
CA LYS A 299 -5.37 -40.88 -12.76
C LYS A 299 -4.36 -41.40 -11.73
N PRO A 300 -3.33 -42.21 -12.11
CA PRO A 300 -2.36 -42.73 -11.12
C PRO A 300 -1.53 -41.63 -10.43
N LEU A 301 -1.25 -40.53 -11.14
CA LEU A 301 -0.55 -39.37 -10.57
C LEU A 301 -1.47 -38.63 -9.59
N ILE A 302 -2.71 -38.38 -9.98
CA ILE A 302 -3.72 -37.71 -9.14
C ILE A 302 -3.92 -38.49 -7.86
N THR A 303 -4.16 -39.80 -7.95
CA THR A 303 -4.35 -40.67 -6.75
C THR A 303 -3.11 -40.65 -5.84
N ARG A 304 -1.90 -40.72 -6.41
CA ARG A 304 -0.66 -40.65 -5.61
C ARG A 304 -0.49 -39.32 -4.91
N ILE A 305 -0.80 -38.20 -5.58
CA ILE A 305 -0.75 -36.87 -4.97
C ILE A 305 -1.79 -36.77 -3.86
N ASN A 306 -3.04 -37.21 -4.11
CA ASN A 306 -4.11 -37.19 -3.11
C ASN A 306 -3.72 -37.97 -1.84
N GLN A 307 -3.33 -39.24 -2.01
CA GLN A 307 -2.92 -40.10 -0.88
C GLN A 307 -1.72 -39.49 -0.14
N GLY A 308 -0.71 -39.02 -0.88
CA GLY A 308 0.45 -38.41 -0.26
C GLY A 308 0.13 -37.15 0.55
N ILE A 309 -0.80 -36.32 0.09
CA ILE A 309 -1.21 -35.13 0.84
C ILE A 309 -2.00 -35.49 2.10
N VAL A 310 -2.88 -36.49 2.02
CA VAL A 310 -3.61 -37.01 3.20
C VAL A 310 -2.63 -37.53 4.25
N GLU A 311 -1.68 -38.39 3.84
CA GLU A 311 -0.63 -38.90 4.75
C GLU A 311 0.24 -37.78 5.35
N PHE A 312 0.53 -36.74 4.56
CA PHE A 312 1.28 -35.57 5.01
C PHE A 312 0.49 -34.77 6.06
N SER A 313 -0.80 -34.55 5.83
CA SER A 313 -1.72 -33.86 6.74
C SER A 313 -1.82 -34.61 8.07
N GLU A 314 -2.06 -35.93 8.03
CA GLU A 314 -2.15 -36.80 9.21
C GLU A 314 -0.85 -36.78 10.04
N LYS A 315 0.33 -36.87 9.39
CA LYS A 315 1.63 -36.82 10.07
C LYS A 315 1.88 -35.52 10.80
N LEU A 316 1.29 -34.41 10.35
CA LEU A 316 1.39 -33.11 10.99
C LEU A 316 0.29 -32.85 12.01
N GLY A 317 -0.73 -33.72 12.10
CA GLY A 317 -1.90 -33.50 12.93
C GLY A 317 -2.72 -32.28 12.47
N LEU A 318 -2.69 -31.99 11.19
CA LEU A 318 -3.41 -30.86 10.57
C LEU A 318 -4.59 -31.36 9.75
N ASP A 319 -5.64 -30.58 9.75
CA ASP A 319 -6.81 -30.79 8.88
C ASP A 319 -6.65 -29.87 7.67
N LEU A 320 -6.00 -30.38 6.59
CA LEU A 320 -5.78 -29.63 5.37
C LEU A 320 -6.84 -29.99 4.33
N ASP A 321 -7.62 -28.99 3.93
CA ASP A 321 -8.55 -29.11 2.80
C ASP A 321 -7.77 -28.85 1.51
N VAL A 322 -7.57 -29.89 0.70
CA VAL A 322 -6.86 -29.78 -0.57
C VAL A 322 -7.77 -30.14 -1.72
N SER A 323 -7.73 -29.33 -2.77
CA SER A 323 -8.45 -29.54 -4.02
C SER A 323 -7.49 -29.74 -5.17
N ILE A 324 -7.76 -30.70 -6.05
CA ILE A 324 -6.98 -30.95 -7.26
C ILE A 324 -7.90 -30.85 -8.48
N GLY A 325 -7.49 -29.99 -9.44
CA GLY A 325 -8.16 -29.89 -10.72
C GLY A 325 -7.19 -30.25 -11.85
N VAL A 326 -7.72 -30.74 -12.98
CA VAL A 326 -6.96 -31.18 -14.13
C VAL A 326 -7.50 -30.53 -15.39
N ALA A 327 -6.60 -30.08 -16.27
CA ALA A 327 -6.94 -29.59 -17.60
C ALA A 327 -6.02 -30.20 -18.66
N GLU A 328 -6.57 -30.47 -19.81
CA GLU A 328 -5.89 -31.08 -20.97
C GLU A 328 -5.59 -30.00 -22.02
N TYR A 329 -4.33 -29.93 -22.46
CA TYR A 329 -3.93 -29.03 -23.54
C TYR A 329 -4.60 -29.42 -24.85
N GLY A 330 -5.14 -28.43 -25.55
CA GLY A 330 -5.87 -28.61 -26.82
C GLY A 330 -7.37 -28.84 -26.63
N THR A 331 -7.79 -29.49 -25.55
CA THR A 331 -9.19 -29.72 -25.20
C THR A 331 -9.76 -28.59 -24.36
N ASP A 332 -9.08 -28.24 -23.26
CA ASP A 332 -9.53 -27.22 -22.28
C ASP A 332 -8.94 -25.82 -22.56
N GLY A 333 -7.93 -25.74 -23.42
CA GLY A 333 -7.25 -24.52 -23.83
C GLY A 333 -5.88 -24.76 -24.44
N LYS A 334 -5.25 -23.69 -24.94
CA LYS A 334 -3.91 -23.77 -25.54
C LYS A 334 -2.89 -22.92 -24.79
N GLU A 335 -3.33 -22.07 -23.89
CA GLU A 335 -2.48 -21.19 -23.09
C GLU A 335 -2.47 -21.64 -21.63
N LEU A 336 -1.33 -21.46 -20.95
CA LEU A 336 -1.16 -21.88 -19.55
C LEU A 336 -2.22 -21.25 -18.64
N ASP A 337 -2.48 -19.95 -18.78
CA ASP A 337 -3.44 -19.22 -17.94
C ASP A 337 -4.87 -19.74 -18.12
N VAL A 338 -5.24 -20.10 -19.37
CA VAL A 338 -6.55 -20.68 -19.67
C VAL A 338 -6.68 -22.05 -19.01
N LEU A 339 -5.64 -22.89 -19.12
CA LEU A 339 -5.62 -24.21 -18.52
C LEU A 339 -5.62 -24.17 -16.99
N LEU A 340 -4.88 -23.24 -16.37
CA LEU A 340 -4.92 -23.01 -14.92
C LEU A 340 -6.32 -22.62 -14.46
N LYS A 341 -6.99 -21.72 -15.19
CA LYS A 341 -8.35 -21.31 -14.87
C LYS A 341 -9.33 -22.48 -15.02
N ARG A 342 -9.18 -23.30 -16.06
CA ARG A 342 -10.02 -24.50 -16.28
C ARG A 342 -9.77 -25.55 -15.20
N ALA A 343 -8.51 -25.87 -14.89
CA ALA A 343 -8.17 -26.78 -13.82
C ALA A 343 -8.80 -26.34 -12.49
N ARG A 344 -8.73 -25.05 -12.15
CA ARG A 344 -9.39 -24.51 -10.95
C ARG A 344 -10.92 -24.65 -10.98
N THR A 345 -11.55 -24.54 -12.14
CA THR A 345 -13.01 -24.72 -12.27
C THR A 345 -13.44 -26.18 -12.04
N TYR A 346 -12.57 -27.12 -12.39
CA TYR A 346 -12.79 -28.57 -12.22
C TYR A 346 -12.17 -29.13 -10.92
N MET A 347 -11.86 -28.28 -9.96
CA MET A 347 -11.36 -28.71 -8.66
C MET A 347 -12.40 -29.50 -7.87
N HIS A 348 -12.02 -30.69 -7.46
CA HIS A 348 -12.79 -31.54 -6.56
C HIS A 348 -12.08 -31.60 -5.21
N THR A 349 -12.84 -31.40 -4.13
CA THR A 349 -12.32 -31.50 -2.76
C THR A 349 -12.04 -32.98 -2.44
N ILE A 350 -10.86 -33.30 -1.95
CA ILE A 350 -10.42 -34.67 -1.65
C ILE A 350 -11.39 -35.42 -0.71
N ALA A 351 -12.12 -34.68 0.13
CA ALA A 351 -13.04 -35.25 1.14
C ALA A 351 -14.33 -35.85 0.59
N ASN A 352 -14.68 -35.68 -0.72
CA ASN A 352 -16.02 -36.01 -1.22
C ASN A 352 -16.10 -37.00 -2.40
N ASP A 353 -15.00 -37.57 -2.90
CA ASP A 353 -15.07 -38.37 -4.12
C ASP A 353 -14.67 -39.86 -3.96
N GLU A 354 -15.61 -40.66 -3.44
CA GLU A 354 -15.74 -42.07 -3.83
C GLU A 354 -16.22 -42.25 -5.30
N LYS A 355 -16.53 -41.17 -6.00
CA LYS A 355 -17.14 -41.16 -7.36
C LYS A 355 -16.18 -41.01 -8.56
N LEU A 356 -14.86 -40.88 -8.36
CA LEU A 356 -13.88 -40.94 -9.48
C LEU A 356 -13.39 -42.35 -9.79
N ALA A 357 -14.04 -43.37 -9.24
CA ALA A 357 -13.69 -44.79 -9.44
C ALA A 357 -14.49 -45.52 -10.53
N GLU A 358 -15.43 -44.84 -11.21
CA GLU A 358 -16.15 -45.45 -12.37
C GLU A 358 -15.74 -44.82 -13.69
#